data_8007f3c214db40d68f2e6d11a1334d86
#
_entry.id   8007f3c214db40d68f2e6d11a1334d86
#
_cell.length_a   1.000
_cell.length_b   1.000
_cell.length_c   1.000
_cell.angle_alpha   90.00
_cell.angle_beta   90.00
_cell.angle_gamma   90.00
#
_symmetry.space_group_name_H-M   'P 1'
#
loop_
_entity.id
_entity.type
_entity.pdbx_description
1 polymer ?
#
loop_
_entity_poly.entity_id
_entity_poly.type
_entity_poly.pdbx_seq_one_letter_code
_entity_poly.pdbx_strand_id
1 'polypeptide(L)'
;EFRRVLFRSRRLRAAQSVLIGAAETDDLVAHSARLQSEFGSLRAGVEEAADRLHARMAEAERRLDGSITYRALVRYDAYNEMSGRQSLSIALLDASKSGVVLTSIHHRDQSRLYAKQVRHGTGELELSPEGAEAVRLAVTGGGTADAS
;
A
#
# COMPACT_ATOMS: atom_id res chain seq x y z
N GLU A 1 -65.66 -27.40 51.22
CA GLU A 1 -64.34 -26.74 51.40
C GLU A 1 -63.29 -27.14 50.36
N PHE A 2 -63.25 -28.37 49.89
CA PHE A 2 -62.29 -28.87 48.93
C PHE A 2 -62.29 -28.17 47.56
N ARG A 3 -63.44 -27.70 47.05
CA ARG A 3 -63.56 -27.01 45.77
C ARG A 3 -62.96 -25.58 45.79
N ARG A 4 -62.97 -24.89 46.93
CA ARG A 4 -62.39 -23.57 47.08
C ARG A 4 -60.88 -23.56 47.09
N VAL A 5 -60.27 -24.59 47.63
CA VAL A 5 -58.84 -24.75 47.70
C VAL A 5 -58.24 -25.04 46.33
N LEU A 6 -58.93 -25.86 45.51
CA LEU A 6 -58.48 -26.19 44.15
C LEU A 6 -58.59 -24.98 43.20
N PHE A 7 -59.56 -24.12 43.35
CA PHE A 7 -59.71 -22.90 42.54
C PHE A 7 -58.62 -21.84 42.90
N ARG A 8 -58.25 -21.78 44.16
CA ARG A 8 -57.23 -20.85 44.62
C ARG A 8 -55.84 -21.25 44.18
N SER A 9 -55.54 -22.55 44.15
CA SER A 9 -54.27 -23.12 43.69
C SER A 9 -54.09 -23.00 42.17
N ARG A 10 -55.18 -23.11 41.39
CA ARG A 10 -55.16 -22.89 39.93
C ARG A 10 -54.95 -21.43 39.55
N ARG A 11 -55.54 -20.45 40.28
CA ARG A 11 -55.30 -19.04 40.08
C ARG A 11 -53.86 -18.60 40.44
N LEU A 12 -53.28 -19.17 41.51
CA LEU A 12 -51.91 -18.97 41.91
C LEU A 12 -50.92 -19.49 40.89
N ARG A 13 -51.16 -20.68 40.31
CA ARG A 13 -50.33 -21.27 39.27
C ARG A 13 -50.42 -20.46 37.95
N ALA A 14 -51.61 -19.99 37.58
CA ALA A 14 -51.76 -19.17 36.40
C ALA A 14 -51.10 -17.78 36.59
N ALA A 15 -51.14 -17.18 37.76
CA ALA A 15 -50.43 -15.93 38.08
C ALA A 15 -48.92 -16.14 38.10
N GLN A 16 -48.42 -17.25 38.62
CA GLN A 16 -47.00 -17.60 38.57
C GLN A 16 -46.49 -17.86 37.17
N SER A 17 -47.25 -18.56 36.31
CA SER A 17 -46.82 -18.80 34.93
C SER A 17 -46.76 -17.53 34.07
N VAL A 18 -47.64 -16.57 34.31
CA VAL A 18 -47.61 -15.24 33.67
C VAL A 18 -46.42 -14.42 34.14
N LEU A 19 -46.08 -14.43 35.43
CA LEU A 19 -44.93 -13.72 35.99
C LEU A 19 -43.58 -14.33 35.52
N ILE A 20 -43.50 -15.66 35.43
CA ILE A 20 -42.31 -16.35 34.95
C ILE A 20 -42.11 -16.12 33.44
N GLY A 21 -43.21 -16.19 32.65
CA GLY A 21 -43.16 -15.91 31.21
C GLY A 21 -42.84 -14.43 30.87
N ALA A 22 -43.30 -13.50 31.71
CA ALA A 22 -42.99 -12.09 31.53
C ALA A 22 -41.49 -11.81 31.90
N ALA A 23 -40.97 -12.43 32.96
CA ALA A 23 -39.56 -12.28 33.33
C ALA A 23 -38.59 -12.88 32.32
N GLU A 24 -38.92 -14.07 31.74
CA GLU A 24 -38.11 -14.66 30.65
C GLU A 24 -38.18 -13.86 29.37
N THR A 25 -39.32 -13.25 29.00
CA THR A 25 -39.45 -12.38 27.81
C THR A 25 -38.68 -11.08 28.01
N ASP A 26 -38.69 -10.47 29.19
CA ASP A 26 -37.95 -9.24 29.48
C ASP A 26 -36.43 -9.52 29.44
N ASP A 27 -35.98 -10.68 29.92
CA ASP A 27 -34.58 -11.07 29.90
C ASP A 27 -34.09 -11.33 28.46
N LEU A 28 -34.90 -11.95 27.60
CA LEU A 28 -34.64 -12.15 26.18
C LEU A 28 -34.57 -10.82 25.41
N VAL A 29 -35.47 -9.89 25.69
CA VAL A 29 -35.46 -8.55 25.06
C VAL A 29 -34.22 -7.76 25.48
N ALA A 30 -33.88 -7.78 26.78
CA ALA A 30 -32.67 -7.13 27.29
C ALA A 30 -31.40 -7.75 26.69
N HIS A 31 -31.36 -9.07 26.55
CA HIS A 31 -30.23 -9.78 25.92
C HIS A 31 -30.09 -9.43 24.44
N SER A 32 -31.21 -9.41 23.69
CA SER A 32 -31.20 -9.01 22.28
C SER A 32 -30.76 -7.57 22.08
N ALA A 33 -31.18 -6.65 22.95
CA ALA A 33 -30.75 -5.24 22.90
C ALA A 33 -29.24 -5.09 23.16
N ARG A 34 -28.67 -5.86 24.11
CA ARG A 34 -27.22 -5.87 24.35
C ARG A 34 -26.47 -6.40 23.14
N LEU A 35 -26.89 -7.52 22.54
CA LEU A 35 -26.28 -8.06 21.33
C LEU A 35 -26.32 -7.07 20.17
N GLN A 36 -27.45 -6.39 19.96
CA GLN A 36 -27.55 -5.35 18.93
C GLN A 36 -26.60 -4.19 19.19
N SER A 37 -26.46 -3.76 20.43
CA SER A 37 -25.50 -2.71 20.82
C SER A 37 -24.06 -3.14 20.60
N GLU A 38 -23.69 -4.36 20.99
CA GLU A 38 -22.36 -4.93 20.76
C GLU A 38 -22.06 -5.10 19.27
N PHE A 39 -23.03 -5.55 18.49
CA PHE A 39 -22.91 -5.63 17.02
C PHE A 39 -22.72 -4.24 16.39
N GLY A 40 -23.46 -3.25 16.86
CA GLY A 40 -23.31 -1.86 16.41
C GLY A 40 -21.92 -1.30 16.70
N SER A 41 -21.40 -1.52 17.91
CA SER A 41 -20.06 -1.07 18.30
C SER A 41 -18.96 -1.81 17.55
N LEU A 42 -19.12 -3.12 17.34
CA LEU A 42 -18.17 -3.92 16.56
C LEU A 42 -18.13 -3.44 15.09
N ARG A 43 -19.29 -3.23 14.50
CA ARG A 43 -19.40 -2.73 13.12
C ARG A 43 -18.74 -1.36 12.99
N ALA A 44 -19.02 -0.43 13.88
CA ALA A 44 -18.37 0.89 13.88
C ALA A 44 -16.85 0.78 14.05
N GLY A 45 -16.37 -0.11 14.91
CA GLY A 45 -14.94 -0.37 15.08
C GLY A 45 -14.27 -0.96 13.82
N VAL A 46 -14.97 -1.83 13.10
CA VAL A 46 -14.49 -2.40 11.83
C VAL A 46 -14.42 -1.32 10.75
N GLU A 47 -15.48 -0.50 10.61
CA GLU A 47 -15.53 0.61 9.65
C GLU A 47 -14.39 1.61 9.92
N GLU A 48 -14.19 2.02 11.16
CA GLU A 48 -13.08 2.91 11.55
C GLU A 48 -11.69 2.29 11.28
N ALA A 49 -11.53 0.99 11.52
CA ALA A 49 -10.28 0.29 11.22
C ALA A 49 -10.02 0.21 9.70
N ALA A 50 -11.06 -0.02 8.90
CA ALA A 50 -10.98 -0.02 7.44
C ALA A 50 -10.58 1.36 6.90
N ASP A 51 -11.19 2.44 7.39
CA ASP A 51 -10.86 3.80 6.99
C ASP A 51 -9.40 4.16 7.34
N ARG A 52 -8.95 3.80 8.55
CA ARG A 52 -7.54 3.99 8.93
C ARG A 52 -6.58 3.20 8.02
N LEU A 53 -6.95 1.99 7.65
CA LEU A 53 -6.14 1.17 6.75
C LEU A 53 -6.07 1.77 5.34
N HIS A 54 -7.20 2.20 4.79
CA HIS A 54 -7.26 2.87 3.49
C HIS A 54 -6.42 4.15 3.47
N ALA A 55 -6.50 4.98 4.51
CA ALA A 55 -5.69 6.19 4.61
C ALA A 55 -4.17 5.87 4.64
N ARG A 56 -3.77 4.83 5.38
CA ARG A 56 -2.37 4.39 5.43
C ARG A 56 -1.89 3.81 4.10
N MET A 57 -2.75 3.07 3.39
CA MET A 57 -2.43 2.53 2.07
C MET A 57 -2.23 3.67 1.06
N ALA A 58 -3.13 4.64 0.99
CA ALA A 58 -3.00 5.79 0.11
C ALA A 58 -1.74 6.61 0.39
N GLU A 59 -1.35 6.76 1.65
CA GLU A 59 -0.07 7.41 2.01
C GLU A 59 1.14 6.58 1.57
N ALA A 60 1.09 5.25 1.75
CA ALA A 60 2.16 4.36 1.32
C ALA A 60 2.32 4.37 -0.21
N GLU A 61 1.23 4.34 -0.96
CA GLU A 61 1.22 4.45 -2.43
C GLU A 61 1.85 5.77 -2.88
N ARG A 62 1.45 6.90 -2.33
CA ARG A 62 2.07 8.21 -2.65
C ARG A 62 3.57 8.24 -2.39
N ARG A 63 4.04 7.59 -1.34
CA ARG A 63 5.48 7.51 -1.04
C ARG A 63 6.22 6.57 -1.99
N LEU A 64 5.57 5.50 -2.43
CA LEU A 64 6.13 4.57 -3.41
C LEU A 64 6.22 5.20 -4.79
N ASP A 65 5.24 5.99 -5.21
CA ASP A 65 5.23 6.67 -6.50
C ASP A 65 6.42 7.62 -6.69
N GLY A 66 6.88 8.26 -5.62
CA GLY A 66 8.07 9.10 -5.62
C GLY A 66 9.40 8.37 -5.36
N SER A 67 9.37 7.05 -5.13
CA SER A 67 10.57 6.26 -4.89
C SER A 67 11.22 5.83 -6.21
N ILE A 68 12.53 5.55 -6.18
CA ILE A 68 13.23 5.01 -7.35
C ILE A 68 12.71 3.61 -7.65
N THR A 69 11.92 3.49 -8.70
CA THR A 69 11.29 2.24 -9.15
C THR A 69 12.07 1.59 -10.28
N TYR A 70 12.57 2.40 -11.20
CA TYR A 70 13.31 1.93 -12.37
C TYR A 70 14.78 2.38 -12.28
N ARG A 71 15.68 1.45 -12.51
CA ARG A 71 17.12 1.71 -12.50
C ARG A 71 17.83 0.88 -13.55
N ALA A 72 18.83 1.48 -14.18
CA ALA A 72 19.75 0.75 -15.05
C ALA A 72 21.14 1.39 -15.05
N LEU A 73 22.13 0.59 -15.36
CA LEU A 73 23.52 0.97 -15.52
C LEU A 73 23.99 0.52 -16.89
N VAL A 74 24.55 1.46 -17.67
CA VAL A 74 25.27 1.20 -18.92
C VAL A 74 26.72 1.56 -18.72
N ARG A 75 27.62 0.61 -18.98
CA ARG A 75 29.07 0.84 -19.01
C ARG A 75 29.56 0.88 -20.45
N TYR A 76 30.45 1.79 -20.75
CA TYR A 76 30.97 1.98 -22.09
C TYR A 76 32.39 2.55 -22.08
N ASP A 77 33.07 2.46 -23.23
CA ASP A 77 34.34 3.11 -23.46
C ASP A 77 34.09 4.39 -24.27
N ALA A 78 34.20 5.57 -23.63
CA ALA A 78 33.91 6.84 -24.28
C ALA A 78 34.98 7.25 -25.31
N TYR A 79 36.21 6.72 -25.23
CA TYR A 79 37.35 7.13 -26.03
C TYR A 79 38.06 5.96 -26.73
N ASN A 80 37.53 4.75 -26.63
CA ASN A 80 38.12 3.55 -27.18
C ASN A 80 39.58 3.31 -26.72
N GLU A 81 39.83 3.59 -25.44
CA GLU A 81 41.17 3.45 -24.83
C GLU A 81 41.36 2.04 -24.26
N MET A 82 42.63 1.57 -24.23
CA MET A 82 42.98 0.24 -23.70
C MET A 82 42.71 0.08 -22.19
N SER A 83 42.29 1.13 -21.48
CA SER A 83 41.97 1.13 -20.03
C SER A 83 40.62 0.48 -19.68
N GLY A 84 39.85 0.03 -20.64
CA GLY A 84 38.57 -0.64 -20.45
C GLY A 84 37.38 0.32 -20.27
N ARG A 85 36.18 -0.25 -20.07
CA ARG A 85 34.87 0.46 -19.96
C ARG A 85 34.73 1.14 -18.60
N GLN A 86 35.41 2.26 -18.41
CA GLN A 86 35.37 3.02 -17.14
C GLN A 86 34.29 4.10 -17.13
N SER A 87 33.78 4.52 -18.29
CA SER A 87 32.67 5.44 -18.39
C SER A 87 31.35 4.72 -18.12
N LEU A 88 30.38 5.42 -17.55
CA LEU A 88 29.09 4.83 -17.21
C LEU A 88 27.95 5.86 -17.30
N SER A 89 26.76 5.37 -17.58
CA SER A 89 25.50 6.11 -17.45
C SER A 89 24.53 5.34 -16.56
N ILE A 90 23.95 6.02 -15.56
CA ILE A 90 22.98 5.45 -14.63
C ILE A 90 21.67 6.21 -14.79
N ALA A 91 20.59 5.49 -15.04
CA ALA A 91 19.22 6.02 -14.96
C ALA A 91 18.57 5.61 -13.63
N LEU A 92 18.00 6.58 -12.92
CA LEU A 92 17.26 6.41 -11.67
C LEU A 92 15.91 7.14 -11.84
N LEU A 93 14.83 6.36 -11.97
CA LEU A 93 13.51 6.88 -12.30
C LEU A 93 12.47 6.36 -11.31
N ASP A 94 11.47 7.19 -11.04
CA ASP A 94 10.28 6.85 -10.26
C ASP A 94 9.23 6.07 -11.06
N ALA A 95 8.08 5.78 -10.45
CA ALA A 95 6.98 5.07 -11.08
C ALA A 95 6.41 5.83 -12.32
N SER A 96 6.52 7.15 -12.36
CA SER A 96 6.14 8.00 -13.51
C SER A 96 7.18 8.05 -14.63
N LYS A 97 8.29 7.29 -14.50
CA LYS A 97 9.48 7.33 -15.36
C LYS A 97 10.17 8.70 -15.37
N SER A 98 10.04 9.43 -14.26
CA SER A 98 10.68 10.73 -14.05
C SER A 98 11.83 10.57 -13.05
N GLY A 99 12.91 11.35 -13.21
CA GLY A 99 14.08 11.24 -12.36
C GLY A 99 15.32 11.82 -12.97
N VAL A 100 16.46 11.13 -12.82
CA VAL A 100 17.75 11.64 -13.28
C VAL A 100 18.56 10.58 -14.02
N VAL A 101 19.33 11.04 -14.99
CA VAL A 101 20.43 10.29 -15.61
C VAL A 101 21.74 10.90 -15.16
N LEU A 102 22.60 10.09 -14.57
CA LEU A 102 23.97 10.44 -14.20
C LEU A 102 24.91 9.80 -15.20
N THR A 103 25.73 10.62 -15.87
CA THR A 103 26.72 10.14 -16.84
C THR A 103 28.11 10.53 -16.35
N SER A 104 28.96 9.54 -16.08
CA SER A 104 30.37 9.73 -15.76
C SER A 104 31.22 9.35 -16.94
N ILE A 105 31.98 10.30 -17.46
CA ILE A 105 32.91 10.09 -18.57
C ILE A 105 34.31 10.10 -18.01
N HIS A 106 35.00 8.99 -18.15
CA HIS A 106 36.38 8.82 -17.73
C HIS A 106 37.35 8.97 -18.92
N HIS A 107 38.35 9.82 -18.75
CA HIS A 107 39.40 10.02 -19.73
C HIS A 107 40.73 10.18 -19.03
N ARG A 108 41.63 9.20 -19.17
CA ARG A 108 42.94 9.16 -18.52
C ARG A 108 42.80 9.36 -17.00
N ASP A 109 43.35 10.47 -16.45
CA ASP A 109 43.34 10.80 -15.02
C ASP A 109 42.18 11.70 -14.61
N GLN A 110 41.21 11.96 -15.51
CA GLN A 110 40.08 12.84 -15.24
C GLN A 110 38.74 12.13 -15.43
N SER A 111 37.83 12.41 -14.50
CA SER A 111 36.45 11.98 -14.61
C SER A 111 35.52 13.17 -14.56
N ARG A 112 34.55 13.23 -15.47
CA ARG A 112 33.52 14.29 -15.50
C ARG A 112 32.16 13.65 -15.27
N LEU A 113 31.43 14.19 -14.29
CA LEU A 113 30.07 13.77 -13.98
C LEU A 113 29.08 14.80 -14.48
N TYR A 114 28.07 14.34 -15.21
CA TYR A 114 26.94 15.11 -15.69
C TYR A 114 25.65 14.54 -15.12
N ALA A 115 24.73 15.40 -14.71
CA ALA A 115 23.38 15.03 -14.28
C ALA A 115 22.35 15.68 -15.20
N LYS A 116 21.44 14.92 -15.75
CA LYS A 116 20.34 15.41 -16.61
C LYS A 116 19.03 14.90 -16.07
N GLN A 117 18.04 15.78 -16.06
CA GLN A 117 16.69 15.45 -15.63
C GLN A 117 15.92 14.74 -16.75
N VAL A 118 15.12 13.76 -16.34
CA VAL A 118 14.23 12.98 -17.21
C VAL A 118 12.81 13.17 -16.71
N ARG A 119 11.88 13.41 -17.61
CA ARG A 119 10.44 13.45 -17.35
C ARG A 119 9.71 12.50 -18.27
N HIS A 120 8.92 11.61 -17.69
CA HIS A 120 8.13 10.60 -18.42
C HIS A 120 8.95 9.82 -19.46
N GLY A 121 10.17 9.45 -19.08
CA GLY A 121 11.07 8.69 -19.95
C GLY A 121 11.82 9.51 -21.01
N THR A 122 11.68 10.84 -21.01
CA THR A 122 12.34 11.74 -21.97
C THR A 122 13.24 12.74 -21.23
N GLY A 123 14.47 12.92 -21.69
CA GLY A 123 15.37 13.92 -21.11
C GLY A 123 14.88 15.34 -21.38
N GLU A 124 14.94 16.21 -20.36
CA GLU A 124 14.68 17.66 -20.54
C GLU A 124 15.74 18.32 -21.43
N LEU A 125 16.95 17.80 -21.39
CA LEU A 125 18.04 18.09 -22.30
C LEU A 125 18.37 16.85 -23.10
N GLU A 126 18.96 17.03 -24.30
CA GLU A 126 19.41 15.90 -25.10
C GLU A 126 20.33 14.98 -24.32
N LEU A 127 19.94 13.71 -24.22
CA LEU A 127 20.75 12.68 -23.57
C LEU A 127 21.83 12.18 -24.52
N SER A 128 22.96 11.73 -23.96
CA SER A 128 23.90 10.95 -24.75
C SER A 128 23.27 9.61 -25.18
N PRO A 129 23.79 8.95 -26.22
CA PRO A 129 23.28 7.64 -26.64
C PRO A 129 23.23 6.63 -25.49
N GLU A 130 24.25 6.60 -24.64
CA GLU A 130 24.36 5.70 -23.49
C GLU A 130 23.41 6.11 -22.34
N GLY A 131 23.16 7.42 -22.19
CA GLY A 131 22.17 7.95 -21.25
C GLY A 131 20.75 7.58 -21.69
N ALA A 132 20.44 7.69 -22.98
CA ALA A 132 19.14 7.29 -23.54
C ALA A 132 18.96 5.76 -23.43
N GLU A 133 20.00 4.98 -23.67
CA GLU A 133 20.00 3.53 -23.50
C GLU A 133 19.78 3.13 -22.03
N ALA A 134 20.40 3.84 -21.07
CA ALA A 134 20.17 3.59 -19.67
C ALA A 134 18.70 3.84 -19.27
N VAL A 135 18.06 4.90 -19.80
CA VAL A 135 16.63 5.14 -19.59
C VAL A 135 15.78 4.01 -20.20
N ARG A 136 16.08 3.60 -21.43
CA ARG A 136 15.37 2.51 -22.11
C ARG A 136 15.46 1.20 -21.31
N LEU A 137 16.65 0.82 -20.88
CA LEU A 137 16.89 -0.39 -20.08
C LEU A 137 16.21 -0.33 -18.71
N ALA A 138 16.25 0.82 -18.04
CA ALA A 138 15.55 0.99 -16.78
C ALA A 138 14.05 0.68 -16.92
N VAL A 139 13.41 1.26 -17.94
CA VAL A 139 11.96 1.08 -18.19
C VAL A 139 11.61 -0.33 -18.66
N THR A 140 12.47 -1.00 -19.40
CA THR A 140 12.23 -2.38 -19.92
C THR A 140 12.64 -3.49 -18.96
N GLY A 141 13.22 -3.15 -17.78
CA GLY A 141 13.66 -4.13 -16.78
C GLY A 141 15.01 -4.78 -17.08
N GLY A 142 15.80 -4.24 -18.02
CA GLY A 142 17.09 -4.79 -18.46
C GLY A 142 18.27 -4.61 -17.51
N GLY A 143 18.10 -3.92 -16.41
CA GLY A 143 19.03 -3.77 -15.25
C GLY A 143 20.46 -3.27 -15.54
N THR A 144 21.24 -3.97 -16.32
CA THR A 144 22.65 -3.64 -16.62
C THR A 144 23.00 -4.08 -18.04
N ALA A 145 23.64 -3.21 -18.81
CA ALA A 145 24.18 -3.54 -20.12
C ALA A 145 25.61 -2.98 -20.26
N ASP A 146 26.41 -3.74 -20.98
CA ASP A 146 27.72 -3.28 -21.47
C ASP A 146 27.55 -2.87 -22.94
N ALA A 147 27.70 -1.58 -23.23
CA ALA A 147 27.73 -1.08 -24.60
C ALA A 147 29.14 -1.26 -25.20
N SER A 148 29.18 -1.72 -26.42
CA SER A 148 30.41 -1.94 -27.20
C SER A 148 31.04 -0.63 -27.62
#